data_1e3f5599ac8a38f2c961ae5dee6bd885
#
_entry.id   1e3f5599ac8a38f2c961ae5dee6bd885
#
_cell.length_a   1.000
_cell.length_b   1.000
_cell.length_c   1.000
_cell.angle_alpha   90.00
_cell.angle_beta   90.00
_cell.angle_gamma   90.00
#
_symmetry.space_group_name_H-M   'P 1'
#
loop_
_entity.id
_entity.type
_entity.pdbx_description
1 polymer ?
#
loop_
_entity_poly.entity_id
_entity_poly.type
_entity_poly.pdbx_seq_one_letter_code
_entity_poly.pdbx_strand_id
1 'polypeptide(L)' 'MKDYKEATAVKTGYTRAAGFNGAMIAEKRSDRIIVVVFGGKSTKTRNAQMIKLAELGFKELDN' A
#
# COMPACT_ATOMS: atom_id res chain seq x y z
N MET A 1 -6.99 -4.72 2.81
CA MET A 1 -6.75 -5.31 1.48
C MET A 1 -6.85 -6.82 1.58
N LYS A 2 -7.57 -7.41 0.67
CA LYS A 2 -7.87 -8.83 0.73
C LYS A 2 -6.62 -9.72 0.68
N ASP A 3 -5.64 -9.31 -0.10
CA ASP A 3 -4.44 -10.11 -0.32
C ASP A 3 -3.32 -9.82 0.67
N TYR A 4 -3.55 -8.93 1.61
CA TYR A 4 -2.52 -8.52 2.57
C TYR A 4 -3.19 -8.29 3.93
N LYS A 5 -3.02 -9.25 4.81
CA LYS A 5 -3.73 -9.24 6.10
C LYS A 5 -3.28 -8.10 7.03
N GLU A 6 -2.07 -7.58 6.85
CA GLU A 6 -1.58 -6.47 7.66
C GLU A 6 -2.26 -5.14 7.33
N ALA A 7 -2.93 -5.05 6.19
CA ALA A 7 -3.64 -3.83 5.82
C ALA A 7 -4.90 -3.67 6.66
N THR A 8 -4.99 -2.56 7.39
CA THR A 8 -6.15 -2.28 8.23
C THR A 8 -7.09 -1.28 7.62
N ALA A 9 -6.62 -0.50 6.66
CA ALA A 9 -7.46 0.44 5.92
C ALA A 9 -6.85 0.67 4.54
N VAL A 10 -7.71 0.76 3.53
CA VAL A 10 -7.29 0.98 2.14
C VAL A 10 -8.25 1.97 1.51
N LYS A 11 -7.69 2.97 0.83
CA LYS A 11 -8.46 3.90 0.02
C LYS A 11 -7.84 3.92 -1.37
N THR A 12 -8.66 3.69 -2.38
CA THR A 12 -8.17 3.64 -3.76
C THR A 12 -8.91 4.65 -4.62
N GLY A 13 -8.29 5.05 -5.70
CA GLY A 13 -8.89 5.94 -6.64
C GLY A 13 -8.22 5.83 -7.99
N TYR A 14 -8.94 6.28 -9.02
CA TYR A 14 -8.42 6.32 -10.37
C TYR A 14 -8.80 7.64 -11.02
N THR A 15 -7.81 8.29 -11.64
CA THR A 15 -8.09 9.42 -12.52
C THR A 15 -7.29 9.21 -13.80
N ARG A 16 -7.82 9.73 -14.91
CA ARG A 16 -7.15 9.63 -16.20
C ARG A 16 -5.77 10.27 -16.15
N ALA A 17 -5.64 11.37 -15.44
CA ALA A 17 -4.38 12.10 -15.35
C ALA A 17 -3.37 11.43 -14.42
N ALA A 18 -3.82 10.86 -13.31
CA ALA A 18 -2.93 10.32 -12.29
C ALA A 18 -2.80 8.79 -12.30
N GLY A 19 -3.69 8.10 -13.04
CA GLY A 19 -3.67 6.63 -13.08
C GLY A 19 -4.31 6.00 -11.86
N PHE A 20 -3.91 4.79 -11.53
CA PHE A 20 -4.42 4.06 -10.38
C PHE A 20 -3.64 4.45 -9.14
N ASN A 21 -4.34 5.00 -8.16
CA ASN A 21 -3.75 5.50 -6.93
C ASN A 21 -4.28 4.73 -5.74
N GLY A 22 -3.51 4.70 -4.67
CA GLY A 22 -3.95 4.06 -3.45
C GLY A 22 -3.21 4.56 -2.24
N ALA A 23 -3.88 4.49 -1.10
CA ALA A 23 -3.28 4.73 0.20
C ALA A 23 -3.69 3.60 1.12
N MET A 24 -2.77 3.12 1.92
CA MET A 24 -3.01 1.97 2.79
C MET A 24 -2.35 2.21 4.14
N ILE A 25 -3.08 1.84 5.19
CA ILE A 25 -2.50 1.76 6.52
C ILE A 25 -2.24 0.28 6.79
N ALA A 26 -1.02 -0.05 7.15
CA ALA A 26 -0.65 -1.41 7.48
C ALA A 26 -0.09 -1.46 8.89
N GLU A 27 -0.46 -2.49 9.62
CA GLU A 27 -0.04 -2.67 11.01
C GLU A 27 0.49 -4.07 11.23
N LYS A 28 1.61 -4.15 11.92
CA LYS A 28 2.25 -5.42 12.24
C LYS A 28 2.89 -5.29 13.62
N ARG A 29 2.47 -6.14 14.55
CA ARG A 29 2.88 -6.00 15.96
C ARG A 29 2.43 -4.64 16.47
N SER A 30 3.36 -3.81 16.95
CA SER A 30 3.04 -2.46 17.40
C SER A 30 3.40 -1.39 16.39
N ASP A 31 3.89 -1.80 15.21
CA ASP A 31 4.30 -0.86 14.16
C ASP A 31 3.16 -0.55 13.23
N ARG A 32 3.09 0.69 12.78
CA ARG A 32 2.10 1.17 11.84
C ARG A 32 2.79 1.97 10.76
N ILE A 33 2.46 1.68 9.50
CA ILE A 33 2.99 2.44 8.37
C ILE A 33 1.87 2.87 7.46
N ILE A 34 2.11 3.96 6.76
CA ILE A 34 1.19 4.47 5.75
C ILE A 34 1.90 4.42 4.42
N VAL A 35 1.26 3.80 3.45
CA VAL A 35 1.81 3.64 2.10
C VAL A 35 0.94 4.40 1.12
N VAL A 36 1.55 5.17 0.24
CA VAL A 36 0.83 5.92 -0.79
C VAL A 36 1.48 5.61 -2.14
N VAL A 37 0.66 5.30 -3.14
CA VAL A 37 1.10 5.00 -4.49
C VAL A 37 0.31 5.84 -5.48
N PHE A 38 0.99 6.47 -6.42
CA PHE A 38 0.39 7.24 -7.50
C PHE A 38 0.85 6.70 -8.83
N GLY A 39 -0.02 6.81 -9.84
CA GLY A 39 0.38 6.52 -11.21
C GLY A 39 0.52 5.06 -11.54
N GLY A 40 -0.13 4.18 -10.81
CA GLY A 40 -0.13 2.77 -11.13
C GLY A 40 -0.81 2.51 -12.47
N LYS A 41 -0.34 1.51 -13.21
CA LYS A 41 -0.87 1.20 -14.54
C LYS A 41 -2.12 0.31 -14.48
N SER A 42 -2.35 -0.34 -13.37
CA SER A 42 -3.52 -1.19 -13.18
C SER A 42 -3.76 -1.36 -11.69
N THR A 43 -4.94 -1.86 -11.35
CA THR A 43 -5.28 -2.20 -9.96
C THR A 43 -4.29 -3.23 -9.41
N LYS A 44 -3.98 -4.24 -10.19
CA LYS A 44 -3.06 -5.30 -9.77
C LYS A 44 -1.66 -4.76 -9.48
N THR A 45 -1.15 -3.93 -10.38
CA THR A 45 0.19 -3.34 -10.21
C THR A 45 0.21 -2.41 -9.01
N ARG A 46 -0.82 -1.55 -8.86
CA ARG A 46 -0.92 -0.65 -7.72
C ARG A 46 -0.92 -1.42 -6.40
N ASN A 47 -1.73 -2.47 -6.31
CA ASN A 47 -1.82 -3.26 -5.09
C ASN A 47 -0.50 -3.96 -4.77
N ALA A 48 0.16 -4.50 -5.79
CA ALA A 48 1.46 -5.15 -5.60
C ALA A 48 2.51 -4.16 -5.09
N GLN A 49 2.50 -2.94 -5.62
CA GLN A 49 3.43 -1.91 -5.17
C GLN A 49 3.16 -1.50 -3.72
N MET A 50 1.89 -1.39 -3.34
CA MET A 50 1.55 -1.03 -1.96
C MET A 50 2.05 -2.08 -0.99
N ILE A 51 1.86 -3.35 -1.31
CA ILE A 51 2.31 -4.44 -0.45
C ILE A 51 3.84 -4.45 -0.36
N LYS A 52 4.51 -4.27 -1.48
CA LYS A 52 5.98 -4.23 -1.51
C LYS A 52 6.52 -3.09 -0.64
N LEU A 53 5.93 -1.91 -0.75
CA LEU A 53 6.36 -0.76 0.05
C LEU A 53 6.10 -0.99 1.53
N ALA A 54 4.96 -1.60 1.87
CA ALA A 54 4.64 -1.94 3.25
C ALA A 54 5.68 -2.90 3.83
N GLU A 55 6.05 -3.93 3.07
CA GLU A 55 7.05 -4.88 3.53
C GLU A 55 8.41 -4.22 3.73
N LEU A 56 8.80 -3.32 2.82
CA LEU A 56 10.03 -2.57 2.99
C LEU A 56 9.99 -1.68 4.22
N GLY A 57 8.85 -1.03 4.48
CA GLY A 57 8.69 -0.19 5.65
C GLY A 57 8.82 -0.97 6.94
N PHE A 58 8.17 -2.13 7.03
CA PHE A 58 8.29 -2.97 8.21
C PHE A 58 9.71 -3.47 8.41
N LYS A 59 10.39 -3.81 7.33
CA LYS A 59 11.79 -4.25 7.40
C LYS A 59 12.68 -3.16 7.97
N GLU A 60 12.47 -1.91 7.56
CA GLU A 60 13.22 -0.78 8.08
C GLU A 60 12.99 -0.58 9.57
N LEU A 61 11.74 -0.75 10.02
CA LEU A 61 11.41 -0.58 11.43
C LEU A 61 12.00 -1.70 12.29
N ASP A 62 12.20 -2.88 11.73
CA ASP A 62 12.78 -4.01 12.45
C ASP A 62 14.29 -3.90 12.60
N ASN A 63 14.93 -2.98 11.91
CA ASN A 63 16.36 -2.73 12.06
C ASN A 63 16.60 -1.74 13.22
#